data_e9250b3bd692f8abd9559769aed31581
#
_entry.id   e9250b3bd692f8abd9559769aed31581
#
_cell.length_a   1.000
_cell.length_b   1.000
_cell.length_c   1.000
_cell.angle_alpha   90.00
_cell.angle_beta   90.00
_cell.angle_gamma   90.00
#
_symmetry.space_group_name_H-M   'P 1'
#
loop_
_entity.id
_entity.type
_entity.pdbx_description
1 polymer ?
#
loop_
_entity_poly.entity_id
_entity_poly.type
_entity_poly.pdbx_seq_one_letter_code
_entity_poly.pdbx_strand_id
1 'polypeptide(L)'
;MTRGMRNCNPLNIRRVAGTRWKGQRAEQTDREFVQFSSVEYGIRAAFCLLETYRRKYKAVCIEDIINRWAPPSENDTRKYIETVCRLTGFGGKERLVEDQIPALVCAMAFVECGALISKETILKGFRLFKEIQNSKLKNQKL
;
A
#
# COMPACT_ATOMS: atom_id res chain seq x y z
N MET A 1 -6.76 -5.89 -18.78
CA MET A 1 -6.19 -5.86 -17.40
C MET A 1 -5.09 -4.81 -17.34
N THR A 2 -5.11 -3.96 -16.35
CA THR A 2 -4.11 -2.91 -16.19
C THR A 2 -2.74 -3.50 -15.79
N ARG A 3 -1.68 -2.71 -16.00
CA ARG A 3 -0.31 -3.12 -15.65
C ARG A 3 -0.19 -3.52 -14.18
N GLY A 4 -0.78 -2.73 -13.27
CA GLY A 4 -0.75 -3.05 -11.86
C GLY A 4 -1.38 -4.40 -11.54
N MET A 5 -2.49 -4.71 -12.15
CA MET A 5 -3.16 -6.00 -11.92
C MET A 5 -2.41 -7.17 -12.57
N ARG A 6 -1.82 -6.97 -13.76
CA ARG A 6 -0.95 -8.00 -14.36
C ARG A 6 0.24 -8.35 -13.48
N ASN A 7 0.77 -7.35 -12.80
CA ASN A 7 1.90 -7.51 -11.89
C ASN A 7 1.48 -8.01 -10.49
N CYS A 8 0.18 -8.20 -10.24
CA CYS A 8 -0.35 -8.44 -8.91
C CYS A 8 0.11 -7.38 -7.90
N ASN A 9 0.25 -6.15 -8.40
CA ASN A 9 0.79 -5.00 -7.67
C ASN A 9 -0.14 -3.79 -7.87
N PRO A 10 -1.32 -3.82 -7.23
CA PRO A 10 -2.35 -2.80 -7.49
C PRO A 10 -1.99 -1.40 -6.99
N LEU A 11 -0.98 -1.26 -6.17
CA LEU A 11 -0.48 0.04 -5.69
C LEU A 11 0.71 0.54 -6.51
N ASN A 12 1.12 -0.17 -7.55
CA ASN A 12 2.25 0.20 -8.39
C ASN A 12 3.52 0.46 -7.59
N ILE A 13 3.84 -0.44 -6.66
CA ILE A 13 5.05 -0.34 -5.84
C ILE A 13 6.27 -0.49 -6.76
N ARG A 14 7.17 0.49 -6.71
CA ARG A 14 8.34 0.54 -7.57
C ARG A 14 9.42 -0.42 -7.10
N ARG A 15 10.16 -0.97 -8.06
CA ARG A 15 11.35 -1.77 -7.75
C ARG A 15 12.43 -0.87 -7.17
N VAL A 16 13.05 -1.37 -6.09
CA VAL A 16 14.18 -0.69 -5.45
C VAL A 16 15.32 -1.70 -5.34
N ALA A 17 16.50 -1.31 -5.83
CA ALA A 17 17.67 -2.17 -5.77
C ALA A 17 17.95 -2.60 -4.32
N GLY A 18 18.20 -3.89 -4.12
CA GLY A 18 18.48 -4.43 -2.80
C GLY A 18 17.24 -4.76 -1.96
N THR A 19 16.05 -4.39 -2.42
CA THR A 19 14.81 -4.73 -1.73
C THR A 19 14.13 -5.92 -2.39
N ARG A 20 13.83 -6.94 -1.60
CA ARG A 20 13.08 -8.10 -2.05
C ARG A 20 11.87 -8.31 -1.13
N TRP A 21 10.70 -8.26 -1.72
CA TRP A 21 9.46 -8.43 -0.98
C TRP A 21 9.08 -9.90 -0.83
N LYS A 22 8.47 -10.24 0.29
CA LYS A 22 7.83 -11.55 0.43
C LYS A 22 6.72 -11.66 -0.63
N GLY A 23 6.66 -12.81 -1.31
CA GLY A 23 5.70 -13.03 -2.38
C GLY A 23 6.07 -12.41 -3.71
N GLN A 24 7.26 -11.85 -3.82
CA GLN A 24 7.77 -11.35 -5.09
C GLN A 24 8.05 -12.53 -6.03
N ARG A 25 7.70 -12.41 -7.31
CA ARG A 25 8.02 -13.44 -8.31
C ARG A 25 9.53 -13.59 -8.42
N ALA A 26 9.99 -14.82 -8.60
CA ALA A 26 11.42 -15.10 -8.78
C ALA A 26 11.98 -14.34 -9.98
N GLU A 27 11.23 -14.31 -11.09
CA GLU A 27 11.58 -13.58 -12.28
C GLU A 27 10.78 -12.28 -12.36
N GLN A 28 11.50 -11.16 -12.49
CA GLN A 28 10.91 -9.84 -12.60
C GLN A 28 11.11 -9.34 -14.03
N THR A 29 10.01 -9.16 -14.74
CA THR A 29 10.04 -8.73 -16.15
C THR A 29 9.60 -7.29 -16.37
N ASP A 30 9.03 -6.65 -15.35
CA ASP A 30 8.69 -5.23 -15.38
C ASP A 30 9.89 -4.41 -14.90
N ARG A 31 10.28 -3.41 -15.68
CA ARG A 31 11.47 -2.61 -15.36
C ARG A 31 11.26 -1.64 -14.20
N GLU A 32 10.01 -1.23 -13.97
CA GLU A 32 9.70 -0.18 -12.99
C GLU A 32 9.04 -0.72 -11.74
N PHE A 33 8.14 -1.68 -11.89
CA PHE A 33 7.26 -2.11 -10.81
C PHE A 33 7.54 -3.56 -10.40
N VAL A 34 7.39 -3.81 -9.11
CA VAL A 34 7.51 -5.15 -8.54
C VAL A 34 6.37 -6.02 -9.07
N GLN A 35 6.68 -7.28 -9.37
CA GLN A 35 5.70 -8.29 -9.74
C GLN A 35 5.56 -9.28 -8.60
N PHE A 36 4.34 -9.41 -8.07
CA PHE A 36 4.04 -10.32 -6.96
C PHE A 36 3.40 -11.61 -7.47
N SER A 37 3.50 -12.67 -6.69
CA SER A 37 2.89 -13.96 -7.01
C SER A 37 1.37 -13.95 -6.83
N SER A 38 0.86 -13.04 -6.00
CA SER A 38 -0.58 -12.83 -5.81
C SER A 38 -0.86 -11.38 -5.46
N VAL A 39 -2.10 -10.94 -5.69
CA VAL A 39 -2.55 -9.59 -5.35
C VAL A 39 -2.43 -9.34 -3.85
N GLU A 40 -2.72 -10.35 -3.03
CA GLU A 40 -2.64 -10.25 -1.57
C GLU A 40 -1.23 -9.88 -1.11
N TYR A 41 -0.19 -10.42 -1.74
CA TYR A 41 1.19 -10.05 -1.41
C TYR A 41 1.52 -8.62 -1.85
N GLY A 42 0.98 -8.15 -2.95
CA GLY A 42 1.10 -6.74 -3.35
C GLY A 42 0.43 -5.81 -2.34
N ILE A 43 -0.74 -6.17 -1.86
CA ILE A 43 -1.46 -5.44 -0.82
C ILE A 43 -0.68 -5.46 0.49
N ARG A 44 -0.14 -6.62 0.89
CA ARG A 44 0.71 -6.74 2.07
C ARG A 44 1.89 -5.76 2.03
N ALA A 45 2.54 -5.69 0.90
CA ALA A 45 3.68 -4.78 0.72
C ALA A 45 3.27 -3.31 0.91
N ALA A 46 2.08 -2.93 0.44
CA ALA A 46 1.56 -1.59 0.65
C ALA A 46 1.37 -1.29 2.14
N PHE A 47 0.80 -2.22 2.90
CA PHE A 47 0.67 -2.05 4.35
C PHE A 47 2.03 -1.89 5.03
N CYS A 48 3.03 -2.65 4.60
CA CYS A 48 4.39 -2.54 5.13
C CYS A 48 4.96 -1.13 4.90
N LEU A 49 4.78 -0.58 3.70
CA LEU A 49 5.26 0.76 3.38
C LEU A 49 4.54 1.83 4.20
N LEU A 50 3.22 1.72 4.35
CA LEU A 50 2.45 2.68 5.15
C LEU A 50 2.86 2.63 6.63
N GLU A 51 3.16 1.45 7.15
CA GLU A 51 3.68 1.32 8.51
C GLU A 51 5.05 1.98 8.66
N THR A 52 5.92 1.84 7.67
CA THR A 52 7.20 2.54 7.63
C THR A 52 7.00 4.06 7.63
N TYR A 53 6.04 4.56 6.84
CA TYR A 53 5.73 5.98 6.80
C TYR A 53 5.26 6.49 8.17
N ARG A 54 4.41 5.72 8.84
CA ARG A 54 3.92 6.07 10.16
C ARG A 54 5.05 6.16 11.18
N ARG A 55 5.91 5.15 11.22
CA ARG A 55 7.02 5.06 12.19
C ARG A 55 8.10 6.10 11.91
N LYS A 56 8.52 6.18 10.65
CA LYS A 56 9.70 6.96 10.26
C LYS A 56 9.40 8.45 10.07
N TYR A 57 8.24 8.75 9.49
CA TYR A 57 7.93 10.10 9.03
C TYR A 57 6.72 10.71 9.73
N LYS A 58 6.11 10.00 10.66
CA LYS A 58 4.87 10.44 11.35
C LYS A 58 3.74 10.76 10.38
N ALA A 59 3.73 10.08 9.22
CA ALA A 59 2.67 10.24 8.23
C ALA A 59 1.44 9.44 8.68
N VAL A 60 0.49 10.12 9.33
CA VAL A 60 -0.67 9.49 9.98
C VAL A 60 -2.01 9.98 9.43
N CYS A 61 -2.00 10.86 8.43
CA CYS A 61 -3.21 11.33 7.76
C CYS A 61 -3.05 11.18 6.24
N ILE A 62 -4.17 11.25 5.52
CA ILE A 62 -4.16 11.05 4.06
C ILE A 62 -3.21 12.03 3.37
N GLU A 63 -3.25 13.32 3.75
CA GLU A 63 -2.39 14.32 3.09
C GLU A 63 -0.91 13.97 3.23
N ASP A 64 -0.47 13.63 4.44
CA ASP A 64 0.94 13.29 4.67
C ASP A 64 1.35 12.02 3.94
N ILE A 65 0.48 11.01 3.96
CA ILE A 65 0.75 9.72 3.32
C ILE A 65 0.85 9.90 1.80
N ILE A 66 -0.13 10.56 1.19
CA ILE A 66 -0.17 10.67 -0.27
C ILE A 66 0.91 11.62 -0.79
N ASN A 67 1.24 12.68 -0.07
CA ASN A 67 2.35 13.56 -0.47
C ASN A 67 3.67 12.81 -0.53
N ARG A 68 3.83 11.78 0.29
CA ARG A 68 5.03 10.94 0.27
C ARG A 68 4.94 9.82 -0.75
N TRP A 69 3.76 9.19 -0.87
CA TRP A 69 3.53 8.10 -1.81
C TRP A 69 3.58 8.57 -3.27
N ALA A 70 2.95 9.70 -3.54
CA ALA A 70 2.80 10.27 -4.89
C ALA A 70 3.17 11.76 -4.86
N PRO A 71 4.48 12.08 -4.77
CA PRO A 71 4.92 13.46 -4.58
C PRO A 71 4.52 14.37 -5.74
N PRO A 72 4.25 15.67 -5.46
CA PRO A 72 3.76 16.61 -6.46
C PRO A 72 4.66 16.82 -7.67
N SER A 73 5.96 16.56 -7.53
CA SER A 73 6.91 16.66 -8.64
C SER A 73 6.63 15.67 -9.78
N GLU A 74 5.93 14.57 -9.50
CA GLU A 74 5.68 13.49 -10.45
C GLU A 74 4.21 13.16 -10.64
N ASN A 75 3.32 13.76 -9.82
CA ASN A 75 1.90 13.36 -9.77
C ASN A 75 0.99 14.56 -9.56
N ASP A 76 -0.28 14.42 -9.91
CA ASP A 76 -1.34 15.30 -9.45
C ASP A 76 -1.77 14.86 -8.05
N THR A 77 -0.94 15.18 -7.08
CA THR A 77 -1.10 14.77 -5.69
C THR A 77 -2.40 15.26 -5.07
N ARG A 78 -2.80 16.50 -5.37
CA ARG A 78 -4.04 17.06 -4.85
C ARG A 78 -5.25 16.27 -5.30
N LYS A 79 -5.31 15.93 -6.58
CA LYS A 79 -6.41 15.11 -7.12
C LYS A 79 -6.43 13.73 -6.48
N TYR A 80 -5.27 13.15 -6.27
CA TYR A 80 -5.13 11.86 -5.59
C TYR A 80 -5.73 11.93 -4.19
N ILE A 81 -5.32 12.95 -3.40
CA ILE A 81 -5.83 13.16 -2.04
C ILE A 81 -7.35 13.32 -2.05
N GLU A 82 -7.87 14.18 -2.91
CA GLU A 82 -9.31 14.43 -3.01
C GLU A 82 -10.09 13.16 -3.35
N THR A 83 -9.57 12.36 -4.27
CA THR A 83 -10.21 11.09 -4.65
C THR A 83 -10.22 10.10 -3.48
N VAL A 84 -9.11 9.96 -2.78
CA VAL A 84 -9.01 9.07 -1.63
C VAL A 84 -9.95 9.52 -0.52
N CYS A 85 -10.00 10.81 -0.22
CA CYS A 85 -10.93 11.35 0.79
C CYS A 85 -12.39 11.08 0.41
N ARG A 86 -12.74 11.26 -0.86
CA ARG A 86 -14.10 11.00 -1.34
C ARG A 86 -14.46 9.52 -1.23
N LEU A 87 -13.55 8.62 -1.62
CA LEU A 87 -13.82 7.19 -1.61
C LEU A 87 -13.91 6.61 -0.21
N THR A 88 -13.12 7.13 0.72
CA THR A 88 -13.09 6.62 2.10
C THR A 88 -14.07 7.33 3.03
N GLY A 89 -14.41 8.59 2.72
CA GLY A 89 -15.16 9.45 3.63
C GLY A 89 -14.32 10.04 4.74
N PHE A 90 -13.00 9.84 4.72
CA PHE A 90 -12.10 10.37 5.76
C PHE A 90 -11.62 11.77 5.39
N GLY A 91 -11.39 12.62 6.40
CA GLY A 91 -10.81 13.93 6.19
C GLY A 91 -9.32 13.84 5.90
N GLY A 92 -8.81 14.73 5.02
CA GLY A 92 -7.42 14.68 4.59
C GLY A 92 -6.39 14.87 5.71
N LYS A 93 -6.75 15.64 6.74
CA LYS A 93 -5.88 15.93 7.90
C LYS A 93 -6.26 15.12 9.14
N GLU A 94 -7.27 14.28 9.04
CA GLU A 94 -7.73 13.44 10.13
C GLU A 94 -6.69 12.34 10.41
N ARG A 95 -6.34 12.18 11.69
CA ARG A 95 -5.46 11.11 12.10
C ARG A 95 -6.15 9.77 11.89
N LEU A 96 -5.55 8.91 11.09
CA LEU A 96 -6.09 7.58 10.82
C LEU A 96 -5.71 6.60 11.92
N VAL A 97 -6.67 5.76 12.31
CA VAL A 97 -6.43 4.64 13.21
C VAL A 97 -6.27 3.35 12.39
N GLU A 98 -5.74 2.32 13.03
CA GLU A 98 -5.40 1.06 12.34
C GLU A 98 -6.56 0.49 11.52
N ASP A 99 -7.78 0.51 12.09
CA ASP A 99 -8.96 -0.05 11.42
C ASP A 99 -9.36 0.68 10.13
N GLN A 100 -8.86 1.89 9.93
CA GLN A 100 -9.13 2.70 8.74
C GLN A 100 -8.14 2.45 7.60
N ILE A 101 -6.98 1.86 7.89
CA ILE A 101 -5.92 1.68 6.91
C ILE A 101 -6.32 0.75 5.75
N PRO A 102 -7.06 -0.35 5.98
CA PRO A 102 -7.54 -1.17 4.85
C PRO A 102 -8.39 -0.39 3.84
N ALA A 103 -9.28 0.49 4.30
CA ALA A 103 -10.07 1.34 3.41
C ALA A 103 -9.20 2.31 2.63
N LEU A 104 -8.17 2.87 3.26
CA LEU A 104 -7.20 3.74 2.60
C LEU A 104 -6.48 2.98 1.47
N VAL A 105 -5.97 1.79 1.74
CA VAL A 105 -5.27 0.98 0.74
C VAL A 105 -6.18 0.64 -0.43
N CYS A 106 -7.44 0.30 -0.16
CA CYS A 106 -8.43 0.02 -1.19
C CYS A 106 -8.62 1.24 -2.12
N ALA A 107 -8.77 2.42 -1.53
CA ALA A 107 -8.92 3.67 -2.29
C ALA A 107 -7.66 4.00 -3.11
N MET A 108 -6.48 3.82 -2.52
CA MET A 108 -5.22 4.05 -3.22
C MET A 108 -5.06 3.09 -4.41
N ALA A 109 -5.43 1.82 -4.25
CA ALA A 109 -5.39 0.85 -5.34
C ALA A 109 -6.29 1.27 -6.49
N PHE A 110 -7.47 1.79 -6.20
CA PHE A 110 -8.37 2.31 -7.23
C PHE A 110 -7.72 3.45 -8.02
N VAL A 111 -7.08 4.40 -7.33
CA VAL A 111 -6.39 5.51 -7.99
C VAL A 111 -5.23 5.00 -8.86
N GLU A 112 -4.46 4.04 -8.34
CA GLU A 112 -3.24 3.56 -8.99
C GLU A 112 -3.54 2.67 -10.21
N CYS A 113 -4.44 1.73 -10.08
CA CYS A 113 -4.66 0.73 -11.14
C CYS A 113 -6.09 0.70 -11.70
N GLY A 114 -6.98 1.55 -11.20
CA GLY A 114 -8.36 1.64 -11.69
C GLY A 114 -9.25 0.46 -11.31
N ALA A 115 -8.79 -0.44 -10.46
CA ALA A 115 -9.55 -1.62 -10.07
C ALA A 115 -10.06 -1.49 -8.64
N LEU A 116 -11.31 -1.91 -8.43
CA LEU A 116 -11.87 -2.06 -7.10
C LEU A 116 -11.46 -3.44 -6.57
N ILE A 117 -10.52 -3.45 -5.65
CA ILE A 117 -10.07 -4.69 -5.02
C ILE A 117 -11.11 -5.09 -3.98
N SER A 118 -11.49 -6.38 -3.96
CA SER A 118 -12.49 -6.85 -3.02
C SER A 118 -12.02 -6.66 -1.58
N LYS A 119 -12.97 -6.42 -0.70
CA LYS A 119 -12.70 -6.30 0.74
C LYS A 119 -11.98 -7.55 1.27
N GLU A 120 -12.38 -8.72 0.79
CA GLU A 120 -11.77 -10.00 1.17
C GLU A 120 -10.27 -10.03 0.83
N THR A 121 -9.90 -9.61 -0.38
CA THR A 121 -8.50 -9.55 -0.81
C THR A 121 -7.69 -8.56 0.00
N ILE A 122 -8.26 -7.37 0.24
CA ILE A 122 -7.61 -6.34 1.07
C ILE A 122 -7.36 -6.88 2.48
N LEU A 123 -8.37 -7.50 3.10
CA LEU A 123 -8.25 -8.01 4.46
C LEU A 123 -7.27 -9.18 4.55
N LYS A 124 -7.19 -10.01 3.50
CA LYS A 124 -6.21 -11.10 3.46
C LYS A 124 -4.78 -10.54 3.43
N GLY A 125 -4.53 -9.51 2.62
CA GLY A 125 -3.23 -8.82 2.61
C GLY A 125 -2.92 -8.18 3.95
N PHE A 126 -3.91 -7.63 4.61
CA PHE A 126 -3.76 -7.04 5.94
C PHE A 126 -3.39 -8.11 6.98
N ARG A 127 -4.04 -9.27 6.95
CA ARG A 127 -3.68 -10.38 7.84
C ARG A 127 -2.25 -10.86 7.62
N LEU A 128 -1.81 -10.97 6.37
CA LEU A 128 -0.43 -11.34 6.04
C LEU A 128 0.57 -10.34 6.62
N PHE A 129 0.25 -9.05 6.53
CA PHE A 129 1.05 -7.99 7.15
C PHE A 129 1.08 -8.13 8.68
N LYS A 130 -0.08 -8.36 9.30
CA LYS A 130 -0.17 -8.48 10.77
C LYS A 130 0.58 -9.71 11.29
N GLU A 131 0.66 -10.80 10.55
CA GLU A 131 1.43 -11.98 10.93
C GLU A 131 2.90 -11.64 11.18
N ILE A 132 3.47 -10.77 10.37
CA ILE A 132 4.86 -10.34 10.54
C ILE A 132 5.04 -9.50 11.78
N GLN A 133 4.12 -8.57 12.04
CA GLN A 133 4.15 -7.76 13.25
C GLN A 133 4.08 -8.63 14.50
N ASN A 134 3.20 -9.63 14.49
CA ASN A 134 3.07 -10.56 15.62
C ASN A 134 4.34 -11.38 15.84
N SER A 135 4.99 -11.83 14.77
CA SER A 135 6.27 -12.56 14.86
C SER A 135 7.36 -11.68 15.46
N LYS A 136 7.46 -10.42 15.07
CA LYS A 136 8.42 -9.48 15.62
C LYS A 136 8.18 -9.22 17.10
N LEU A 137 6.92 -9.08 17.51
CA LEU A 137 6.56 -8.89 18.92
C LEU A 137 6.93 -10.10 19.75
N LYS A 138 6.69 -11.32 19.26
CA LYS A 138 7.08 -12.58 19.95
C LYS A 138 8.59 -12.64 20.13
N ASN A 139 9.35 -12.28 19.11
CA ASN A 139 10.82 -12.29 19.18
C ASN A 139 11.35 -11.26 20.18
N GLN A 140 10.67 -10.13 20.34
CA GLN A 140 11.05 -9.09 21.31
C GLN A 140 10.77 -9.49 22.75
N LYS A 141 9.82 -10.40 22.98
CA LYS A 141 9.47 -10.88 24.32
C LYS A 141 10.39 -11.99 24.83
N LEU A 142 11.18 -12.55 23.95
CA LEU A 142 12.18 -13.55 24.31
C LEU A 142 13.49 -12.87 24.69
#